data_24ee115988384897c486852fb7b49fe0
#
_entry.id   24ee115988384897c486852fb7b49fe0
#
_cell.length_a   1.000
_cell.length_b   1.000
_cell.length_c   1.000
_cell.angle_alpha   90.00
_cell.angle_beta   90.00
_cell.angle_gamma   90.00
#
_symmetry.space_group_name_H-M   'P 1'
#
loop_
_entity.id
_entity.type
_entity.pdbx_description
1 polymer ?
#
loop_
_entity_poly.entity_id
_entity_poly.type
_entity_poly.pdbx_seq_one_letter_code
_entity_poly.pdbx_strand_id
1 'polypeptide(L)'
;NSRIGTKIDAALSYLTRHSAAIAAALSLALVLTLPSAHPTAGASPTSVAAAKALISGEAQTYHQQYTEILQTLRQPGEICEIPDIAVCPAFLNPLGLADEGQSGYWVNQALANYFGHQKVVKTEEKP
;
A
#
# COMPACT_ATOMS: atom_id res chain seq x y z
N ASN A 1 -23.77 0.95 51.53
CA ASN A 1 -22.67 0.20 50.85
C ASN A 1 -23.12 -0.68 49.69
N SER A 2 -24.44 -0.95 49.47
CA SER A 2 -24.90 -1.88 48.41
C SER A 2 -24.95 -1.27 47.00
N ARG A 3 -25.08 0.07 46.83
CA ARG A 3 -25.18 0.73 45.53
C ARG A 3 -23.85 0.78 44.73
N ILE A 4 -22.71 0.70 45.41
CA ILE A 4 -21.39 0.68 44.78
C ILE A 4 -21.11 -0.72 44.23
N GLY A 5 -21.44 -1.76 44.98
CA GLY A 5 -21.28 -3.15 44.58
C GLY A 5 -22.04 -3.47 43.29
N THR A 6 -23.31 -3.09 43.20
CA THR A 6 -24.13 -3.33 41.98
C THR A 6 -23.63 -2.63 40.73
N LYS A 7 -23.01 -1.45 40.85
CA LYS A 7 -22.38 -0.76 39.71
C LYS A 7 -21.08 -1.44 39.26
N ILE A 8 -20.30 -1.94 40.18
CA ILE A 8 -19.07 -2.69 39.89
C ILE A 8 -19.40 -4.02 39.20
N ASP A 9 -20.40 -4.74 39.70
CA ASP A 9 -20.83 -6.00 39.09
C ASP A 9 -21.41 -5.81 37.69
N ALA A 10 -22.18 -4.74 37.46
CA ALA A 10 -22.68 -4.40 36.15
C ALA A 10 -21.55 -4.03 35.17
N ALA A 11 -20.53 -3.30 35.60
CA ALA A 11 -19.37 -2.95 34.80
C ALA A 11 -18.52 -4.20 34.49
N LEU A 12 -18.30 -5.08 35.43
CA LEU A 12 -17.58 -6.33 35.22
C LEU A 12 -18.31 -7.26 34.26
N SER A 13 -19.63 -7.39 34.41
CA SER A 13 -20.44 -8.22 33.49
C SER A 13 -20.45 -7.66 32.07
N TYR A 14 -20.45 -6.34 31.90
CA TYR A 14 -20.32 -5.68 30.59
C TYR A 14 -18.95 -5.94 29.97
N LEU A 15 -17.86 -5.78 30.74
CA LEU A 15 -16.49 -6.04 30.32
C LEU A 15 -16.28 -7.50 29.90
N THR A 16 -16.79 -8.46 30.68
CA THR A 16 -16.67 -9.87 30.32
C THR A 16 -17.46 -10.24 29.08
N ARG A 17 -18.66 -9.67 28.93
CA ARG A 17 -19.51 -9.92 27.74
C ARG A 17 -18.94 -9.36 26.45
N HIS A 18 -18.20 -8.26 26.53
CA HIS A 18 -17.62 -7.58 25.36
C HIS A 18 -16.09 -7.70 25.30
N SER A 19 -15.49 -8.56 26.11
CA SER A 19 -14.02 -8.67 26.21
C SER A 19 -13.33 -8.91 24.87
N ALA A 20 -13.90 -9.77 24.01
CA ALA A 20 -13.35 -10.05 22.70
C ALA A 20 -13.40 -8.81 21.77
N ALA A 21 -14.50 -8.06 21.79
CA ALA A 21 -14.64 -6.84 20.98
C ALA A 21 -13.72 -5.72 21.50
N ILE A 22 -13.60 -5.58 22.82
CA ILE A 22 -12.70 -4.61 23.44
C ILE A 22 -11.25 -4.97 23.16
N ALA A 23 -10.87 -6.24 23.28
CA ALA A 23 -9.53 -6.70 22.96
C ALA A 23 -9.19 -6.49 21.47
N ALA A 24 -10.13 -6.78 20.57
CA ALA A 24 -9.95 -6.53 19.13
C ALA A 24 -9.79 -5.03 18.84
N ALA A 25 -10.60 -4.17 19.44
CA ALA A 25 -10.52 -2.71 19.28
C ALA A 25 -9.20 -2.15 19.83
N LEU A 26 -8.76 -2.60 20.99
CA LEU A 26 -7.48 -2.21 21.59
C LEU A 26 -6.29 -2.70 20.77
N SER A 27 -6.35 -3.94 20.25
CA SER A 27 -5.31 -4.47 19.37
C SER A 27 -5.22 -3.68 18.06
N LEU A 28 -6.36 -3.35 17.47
CA LEU A 28 -6.41 -2.53 16.27
C LEU A 28 -5.89 -1.12 16.53
N ALA A 29 -6.30 -0.49 17.63
CA ALA A 29 -5.81 0.83 18.03
C ALA A 29 -4.29 0.80 18.27
N LEU A 30 -3.78 -0.23 18.94
CA LEU A 30 -2.35 -0.41 19.20
C LEU A 30 -1.58 -0.55 17.87
N VAL A 31 -2.07 -1.37 16.93
CA VAL A 31 -1.47 -1.55 15.60
C VAL A 31 -1.45 -0.24 14.82
N LEU A 32 -2.50 0.58 14.93
CA LEU A 32 -2.60 1.85 14.22
C LEU A 32 -1.78 2.99 14.86
N THR A 33 -1.54 2.93 16.17
CA THR A 33 -0.87 4.00 16.93
C THR A 33 0.58 3.71 17.28
N LEU A 34 1.04 2.44 17.16
CA LEU A 34 2.45 2.13 17.39
C LEU A 34 3.31 2.90 16.36
N PRO A 35 4.07 3.93 16.80
CA PRO A 35 5.11 4.48 15.95
C PRO A 35 6.06 3.34 15.63
N SER A 36 6.45 3.23 14.38
CA SER A 36 7.46 2.26 13.95
C SER A 36 8.71 2.47 14.79
N ALA A 37 8.90 1.60 15.77
CA ALA A 37 9.96 1.72 16.78
C ALA A 37 11.36 1.37 16.23
N HIS A 38 11.51 1.31 14.91
CA HIS A 38 12.80 1.14 14.27
C HIS A 38 13.32 2.46 13.73
N PRO A 39 14.52 2.91 14.19
CA PRO A 39 15.16 4.13 13.74
C PRO A 39 15.70 4.08 12.31
N THR A 40 15.57 2.95 11.62
CA THR A 40 15.90 2.82 10.21
C THR A 40 14.70 3.23 9.36
N ALA A 41 14.71 4.51 8.99
CA ALA A 41 13.92 5.12 7.92
C ALA A 41 12.72 4.29 7.42
N GLY A 42 11.55 4.49 7.99
CA GLY A 42 10.28 4.21 7.31
C GLY A 42 9.79 2.75 7.28
N ALA A 43 10.47 1.81 7.89
CA ALA A 43 10.04 0.41 7.90
C ALA A 43 8.98 0.14 8.98
N SER A 44 7.74 0.50 8.73
CA SER A 44 6.60 -0.12 9.42
C SER A 44 6.60 -1.62 9.10
N PRO A 45 6.23 -2.51 10.07
CA PRO A 45 6.00 -3.91 9.75
C PRO A 45 5.07 -4.01 8.53
N THR A 46 5.41 -4.86 7.57
CA THR A 46 4.71 -4.94 6.28
C THR A 46 3.19 -5.08 6.42
N SER A 47 2.72 -5.79 7.46
CA SER A 47 1.29 -5.95 7.74
C SER A 47 0.61 -4.64 8.17
N VAL A 48 1.29 -3.80 8.96
CA VAL A 48 0.76 -2.49 9.39
C VAL A 48 0.76 -1.53 8.21
N ALA A 49 1.82 -1.52 7.41
CA ALA A 49 1.90 -0.70 6.20
C ALA A 49 0.82 -1.10 5.18
N ALA A 50 0.58 -2.40 5.00
CA ALA A 50 -0.48 -2.89 4.14
C ALA A 50 -1.88 -2.49 4.63
N ALA A 51 -2.17 -2.65 5.93
CA ALA A 51 -3.44 -2.23 6.51
C ALA A 51 -3.65 -0.72 6.35
N LYS A 52 -2.61 0.08 6.56
CA LYS A 52 -2.64 1.53 6.38
C LYS A 52 -2.94 1.92 4.94
N ALA A 53 -2.26 1.30 3.97
CA ALA A 53 -2.47 1.55 2.54
C ALA A 53 -3.90 1.17 2.08
N LEU A 54 -4.50 0.11 2.67
CA LEU A 54 -5.89 -0.26 2.40
C LEU A 54 -6.87 0.78 2.96
N ILE A 55 -6.66 1.24 4.19
CA ILE A 55 -7.54 2.21 4.86
C ILE A 55 -7.42 3.61 4.24
N SER A 56 -6.23 4.03 3.84
CA SER A 56 -5.97 5.34 3.21
C SER A 56 -6.42 5.40 1.74
N GLY A 57 -6.71 4.26 1.11
CA GLY A 57 -7.03 4.19 -0.31
C GLY A 57 -5.79 4.15 -1.24
N GLU A 58 -4.58 4.24 -0.70
CA GLU A 58 -3.34 4.15 -1.49
C GLU A 58 -3.26 2.85 -2.30
N ALA A 59 -3.63 1.72 -1.70
CA ALA A 59 -3.63 0.42 -2.37
C ALA A 59 -4.59 0.39 -3.56
N GLN A 60 -5.75 1.03 -3.44
CA GLN A 60 -6.73 1.12 -4.53
C GLN A 60 -6.22 2.02 -5.65
N THR A 61 -5.65 3.17 -5.32
CA THR A 61 -5.07 4.10 -6.29
C THR A 61 -3.91 3.44 -7.04
N TYR A 62 -3.01 2.75 -6.32
CA TYR A 62 -1.93 1.98 -6.93
C TYR A 62 -2.47 0.91 -7.90
N HIS A 63 -3.49 0.15 -7.48
CA HIS A 63 -4.09 -0.87 -8.32
C HIS A 63 -4.70 -0.29 -9.62
N GLN A 64 -5.35 0.86 -9.54
CA GLN A 64 -5.89 1.55 -10.70
C GLN A 64 -4.79 1.97 -11.67
N GLN A 65 -3.76 2.67 -11.18
CA GLN A 65 -2.61 3.09 -11.99
C GLN A 65 -1.91 1.90 -12.65
N TYR A 66 -1.70 0.83 -11.89
CA TYR A 66 -1.08 -0.39 -12.42
C TYR A 66 -1.93 -1.07 -13.50
N THR A 67 -3.25 -1.06 -13.32
CA THR A 67 -4.20 -1.62 -14.30
C THR A 67 -4.19 -0.80 -15.61
N GLU A 68 -4.14 0.53 -15.52
CA GLU A 68 -4.03 1.43 -16.67
C GLU A 68 -2.72 1.20 -17.43
N ILE A 69 -1.61 1.07 -16.72
CA ILE A 69 -0.31 0.73 -17.32
C ILE A 69 -0.37 -0.61 -18.06
N LEU A 70 -0.95 -1.65 -17.44
CA LEU A 70 -1.10 -2.95 -18.09
C LEU A 70 -2.00 -2.90 -19.32
N GLN A 71 -3.05 -2.10 -19.31
CA GLN A 71 -3.92 -1.91 -20.47
C GLN A 71 -3.18 -1.21 -21.60
N THR A 72 -2.38 -0.19 -21.30
CA THR A 72 -1.55 0.52 -22.27
C THR A 72 -0.48 -0.40 -22.88
N LEU A 73 0.20 -1.19 -22.04
CA LEU A 73 1.20 -2.16 -22.51
C LEU A 73 0.62 -3.28 -23.40
N ARG A 74 -0.67 -3.59 -23.27
CA ARG A 74 -1.34 -4.58 -24.13
C ARG A 74 -1.80 -4.03 -25.47
N GLN A 75 -1.77 -2.72 -25.66
CA GLN A 75 -2.13 -2.12 -26.94
C GLN A 75 -1.01 -2.38 -27.95
N PRO A 76 -1.34 -2.75 -29.20
CA PRO A 76 -0.32 -2.95 -30.22
C PRO A 76 0.35 -1.61 -30.59
N GLY A 77 1.68 -1.60 -30.67
CA GLY A 77 2.45 -0.42 -31.04
C GLY A 77 3.95 -0.71 -31.00
N GLU A 78 4.73 0.06 -31.75
CA GLU A 78 6.20 -0.09 -31.73
C GLU A 78 6.80 0.53 -30.47
N ILE A 79 6.31 1.71 -30.10
CA ILE A 79 6.74 2.44 -28.90
C ILE A 79 5.54 2.54 -27.97
N CYS A 80 5.74 2.14 -26.73
CA CYS A 80 4.73 2.23 -25.68
C CYS A 80 5.17 3.26 -24.63
N GLU A 81 4.38 4.32 -24.48
CA GLU A 81 4.60 5.35 -23.47
C GLU A 81 3.71 5.04 -22.26
N ILE A 82 4.32 4.89 -21.09
CA ILE A 82 3.58 4.61 -19.85
C ILE A 82 3.89 5.67 -18.79
N PRO A 83 2.86 6.11 -18.04
CA PRO A 83 3.04 7.08 -16.98
C PRO A 83 3.82 6.46 -15.81
N ASP A 84 4.43 7.33 -15.02
CA ASP A 84 5.01 6.92 -13.74
C ASP A 84 3.92 6.57 -12.73
N ILE A 85 4.23 5.69 -11.78
CA ILE A 85 3.35 5.39 -10.67
C ILE A 85 3.49 6.49 -9.62
N ALA A 86 2.52 7.40 -9.57
CA ALA A 86 2.54 8.54 -8.65
C ALA A 86 2.30 8.13 -7.18
N VAL A 87 1.47 7.12 -6.96
CA VAL A 87 1.15 6.61 -5.62
C VAL A 87 1.59 5.16 -5.52
N CYS A 88 2.62 4.90 -4.71
CA CYS A 88 3.12 3.55 -4.44
C CYS A 88 3.15 3.32 -2.92
N PRO A 89 2.40 2.31 -2.41
CA PRO A 89 2.48 1.96 -0.99
C PRO A 89 3.91 1.63 -0.57
N ALA A 90 4.31 2.10 0.62
CA ALA A 90 5.70 2.02 1.10
C ALA A 90 6.29 0.60 1.17
N PHE A 91 5.45 -0.44 1.15
CA PHE A 91 5.86 -1.85 1.17
C PHE A 91 5.99 -2.47 -0.23
N LEU A 92 5.64 -1.73 -1.29
CA LEU A 92 5.78 -2.15 -2.68
C LEU A 92 6.93 -1.39 -3.33
N ASN A 93 7.57 -2.02 -4.30
CA ASN A 93 8.51 -1.31 -5.16
C ASN A 93 7.74 -0.72 -6.35
N PRO A 94 7.95 0.55 -6.70
CA PRO A 94 7.40 1.09 -7.94
C PRO A 94 7.97 0.32 -9.14
N LEU A 95 7.22 0.33 -10.23
CA LEU A 95 7.74 -0.15 -11.51
C LEU A 95 8.94 0.72 -11.88
N GLY A 96 10.14 0.21 -11.74
CA GLY A 96 11.38 0.99 -11.83
C GLY A 96 11.73 1.36 -13.28
N LEU A 97 10.84 2.12 -13.94
CA LEU A 97 11.12 2.65 -15.26
C LEU A 97 12.24 3.69 -15.21
N ALA A 98 13.16 3.61 -16.12
CA ALA A 98 14.33 4.47 -16.19
C ALA A 98 14.52 5.03 -17.59
N ASP A 99 15.25 6.14 -17.68
CA ASP A 99 15.67 6.70 -18.95
C ASP A 99 16.80 5.85 -19.57
N GLU A 100 16.94 5.97 -20.87
CA GLU A 100 17.98 5.25 -21.60
C GLU A 100 19.36 5.61 -21.07
N GLY A 101 20.15 4.58 -20.76
CA GLY A 101 21.47 4.75 -20.16
C GLY A 101 21.51 4.70 -18.62
N GLN A 102 20.36 4.70 -17.95
CA GLN A 102 20.29 4.52 -16.49
C GLN A 102 20.28 3.04 -16.10
N SER A 103 20.70 2.73 -14.87
CA SER A 103 20.83 1.36 -14.38
C SER A 103 19.51 0.57 -14.34
N GLY A 104 18.37 1.24 -14.27
CA GLY A 104 17.03 0.64 -14.27
C GLY A 104 16.45 0.34 -15.65
N TYR A 105 17.11 0.75 -16.73
CA TYR A 105 16.57 0.66 -18.10
C TYR A 105 16.29 -0.78 -18.58
N TRP A 106 16.90 -1.77 -17.96
CA TRP A 106 16.61 -3.19 -18.23
C TRP A 106 15.13 -3.55 -17.98
N VAL A 107 14.44 -2.84 -17.06
CA VAL A 107 13.01 -3.04 -16.81
C VAL A 107 12.19 -2.65 -18.03
N ASN A 108 12.50 -1.52 -18.63
CA ASN A 108 11.85 -1.05 -19.85
C ASN A 108 12.04 -2.05 -21.00
N GLN A 109 13.24 -2.59 -21.14
CA GLN A 109 13.56 -3.62 -22.14
C GLN A 109 12.80 -4.92 -21.89
N ALA A 110 12.73 -5.36 -20.62
CA ALA A 110 12.01 -6.56 -20.25
C ALA A 110 10.51 -6.43 -20.55
N LEU A 111 9.90 -5.28 -20.26
CA LEU A 111 8.51 -4.99 -20.58
C LEU A 111 8.28 -4.95 -22.08
N ALA A 112 9.15 -4.28 -22.84
CA ALA A 112 9.06 -4.22 -24.29
C ALA A 112 9.08 -5.63 -24.90
N ASN A 113 10.03 -6.46 -24.49
CA ASN A 113 10.15 -7.83 -24.97
C ASN A 113 8.93 -8.69 -24.60
N TYR A 114 8.42 -8.55 -23.37
CA TYR A 114 7.28 -9.34 -22.90
C TYR A 114 5.96 -9.01 -23.61
N PHE A 115 5.72 -7.71 -23.88
CA PHE A 115 4.49 -7.24 -24.52
C PHE A 115 4.61 -7.10 -26.04
N GLY A 116 5.80 -7.33 -26.63
CA GLY A 116 6.02 -7.29 -28.06
C GLY A 116 6.22 -5.89 -28.64
N HIS A 117 6.65 -4.94 -27.82
CA HIS A 117 7.03 -3.59 -28.26
C HIS A 117 8.51 -3.53 -28.64
N GLN A 118 8.87 -2.59 -29.48
CA GLN A 118 10.29 -2.29 -29.75
C GLN A 118 10.91 -1.53 -28.57
N LYS A 119 10.14 -0.62 -27.96
CA LYS A 119 10.60 0.21 -26.85
C LYS A 119 9.43 0.55 -25.90
N VAL A 120 9.70 0.52 -24.61
CA VAL A 120 8.84 1.08 -23.56
C VAL A 120 9.56 2.27 -22.95
N VAL A 121 8.90 3.42 -22.92
CA VAL A 121 9.44 4.67 -22.38
C VAL A 121 8.51 5.24 -21.32
N LYS A 122 9.09 5.99 -20.40
CA LYS A 122 8.33 6.75 -19.41
C LYS A 122 7.76 7.98 -20.10
N THR A 123 6.47 8.26 -19.90
CA THR A 123 5.87 9.51 -20.35
C THR A 123 6.50 10.68 -19.60
N GLU A 124 7.07 11.64 -20.32
CA GLU A 124 7.54 12.88 -19.70
C GLU A 124 6.34 13.67 -19.19
N GLU A 125 6.35 13.98 -17.90
CA GLU A 125 5.40 14.90 -17.30
C GLU A 125 5.64 16.28 -17.93
N LYS A 126 4.73 16.69 -18.80
CA LYS A 126 4.83 18.00 -19.44
C LYS A 126 4.56 19.06 -18.37
N PRO A 127 5.47 20.02 -18.11
CA PRO A 127 5.35 21.04 -17.09
C PRO A 127 4.14 21.95 -17.28
#